data_259683ee83d8d108b4975b8ae0bfee13
#
_entry.id   259683ee83d8d108b4975b8ae0bfee13
#
_cell.length_a   1.000
_cell.length_b   1.000
_cell.length_c   1.000
_cell.angle_alpha   90.00
_cell.angle_beta   90.00
_cell.angle_gamma   90.00
#
_symmetry.space_group_name_H-M   'P 1'
#
loop_
_entity.id
_entity.type
_entity.pdbx_description
1 polymer ?
#
loop_
_entity_poly.entity_id
_entity_poly.type
_entity_poly.pdbx_seq_one_letter_code
_entity_poly.pdbx_strand_id
1 'polypeptide(L)'
;FQFDEATHTIVSANYFDMRNADDTVAIEMNPAQISELSSRLARVKNTKKSDEYGGFTPGYQISALLKDGTYIRINGYSFSNNGMVDIEWNGERYVVSDGEFQDYLSRICVGGDVAVAEPVPSVTKWFDYLETPDEMQWGGRHEINLPEFPDVTFRWTYGEMMAVTGNEITSLYTGMPIWNDYFCDLTGDGLPELCSTISWGAGMVDNRVTIYDYANGARYELSDRGYFDFTLRFNEADGYLYVDKKKYNTDELVETGRLVFKNNCIQIEGFSNEAHQVFQ
;
A
#
# COMPACT_ATOMS: atom_id res chain seq x y z
N PHE A 1 -19.66 9.97 24.64
CA PHE A 1 -19.08 9.13 23.58
C PHE A 1 -18.39 7.93 24.22
N GLN A 2 -18.73 6.74 23.79
CA GLN A 2 -18.08 5.50 24.22
C GLN A 2 -17.94 4.59 23.00
N PHE A 3 -16.76 4.59 22.42
CA PHE A 3 -16.39 3.67 21.35
C PHE A 3 -15.65 2.46 21.96
N ASP A 4 -16.07 1.27 21.60
CA ASP A 4 -15.48 0.01 22.05
C ASP A 4 -15.10 -0.83 20.82
N GLU A 5 -13.81 -1.08 20.62
CA GLU A 5 -13.27 -1.84 19.47
C GLU A 5 -13.87 -3.26 19.35
N ALA A 6 -14.27 -3.86 20.47
CA ALA A 6 -14.85 -5.21 20.45
C ALA A 6 -16.28 -5.23 19.86
N THR A 7 -17.01 -4.12 19.95
CA THR A 7 -18.41 -4.01 19.53
C THR A 7 -18.61 -3.10 18.31
N HIS A 8 -17.71 -2.14 18.09
CA HIS A 8 -17.81 -1.14 17.03
C HIS A 8 -16.68 -1.33 16.01
N THR A 9 -16.89 -2.22 15.04
CA THR A 9 -15.92 -2.47 13.99
C THR A 9 -16.07 -1.45 12.87
N ILE A 10 -15.02 -0.71 12.55
CA ILE A 10 -14.95 0.15 11.36
C ILE A 10 -14.66 -0.75 10.16
N VAL A 11 -15.53 -0.71 9.14
CA VAL A 11 -15.39 -1.51 7.92
C VAL A 11 -14.79 -0.71 6.76
N SER A 12 -14.95 0.61 6.77
CA SER A 12 -14.27 1.52 5.86
C SER A 12 -14.20 2.92 6.45
N ALA A 13 -13.23 3.70 6.05
CA ALA A 13 -13.15 5.11 6.42
C ALA A 13 -12.50 5.93 5.30
N ASN A 14 -12.95 7.18 5.15
CA ASN A 14 -12.37 8.14 4.21
C ASN A 14 -11.95 9.38 4.98
N TYR A 15 -10.85 9.99 4.56
CA TYR A 15 -10.45 11.29 5.08
C TYR A 15 -10.48 12.36 3.98
N PHE A 16 -10.59 13.61 4.42
CA PHE A 16 -10.77 14.78 3.55
C PHE A 16 -9.92 15.93 4.09
N ASP A 17 -9.12 16.55 3.24
CA ASP A 17 -8.55 17.88 3.51
C ASP A 17 -9.56 18.94 3.10
N MET A 18 -10.18 19.58 4.11
CA MET A 18 -11.23 20.58 3.91
C MET A 18 -10.70 22.02 3.74
N ARG A 19 -9.36 22.21 3.76
CA ARG A 19 -8.76 23.55 3.65
C ARG A 19 -8.82 24.10 2.23
N ASN A 20 -8.91 23.21 1.23
CA ASN A 20 -9.08 23.56 -0.18
C ASN A 20 -10.48 23.16 -0.63
N ALA A 21 -11.45 24.07 -0.48
CA ALA A 21 -12.86 23.78 -0.75
C ALA A 21 -13.16 23.39 -2.20
N ASP A 22 -12.32 23.79 -3.16
CA ASP A 22 -12.53 23.52 -4.58
C ASP A 22 -12.02 22.15 -5.05
N ASP A 23 -11.18 21.46 -4.23
CA ASP A 23 -10.53 20.18 -4.58
C ASP A 23 -10.65 19.13 -3.45
N THR A 24 -11.79 19.12 -2.75
CA THR A 24 -12.00 18.14 -1.68
C THR A 24 -12.20 16.74 -2.26
N VAL A 25 -11.15 15.93 -2.24
CA VAL A 25 -11.18 14.53 -2.67
C VAL A 25 -11.28 13.63 -1.44
N ALA A 26 -12.19 12.65 -1.48
CA ALA A 26 -12.24 11.60 -0.50
C ALA A 26 -11.07 10.64 -0.72
N ILE A 27 -10.24 10.42 0.30
CA ILE A 27 -9.14 9.46 0.25
C ILE A 27 -9.47 8.32 1.21
N GLU A 28 -9.51 7.11 0.69
CA GLU A 28 -9.81 5.92 1.48
C GLU A 28 -8.66 5.58 2.41
N MET A 29 -8.98 5.24 3.66
CA MET A 29 -8.01 4.85 4.67
C MET A 29 -7.65 3.36 4.48
N ASN A 30 -6.37 3.05 4.57
CA ASN A 30 -5.90 1.66 4.56
C ASN A 30 -6.21 0.95 5.91
N PRO A 31 -6.11 -0.39 5.97
CA PRO A 31 -6.43 -1.17 7.17
C PRO A 31 -5.64 -0.75 8.41
N ALA A 32 -4.35 -0.37 8.26
CA ALA A 32 -3.53 0.08 9.38
C ALA A 32 -4.02 1.42 9.94
N GLN A 33 -4.38 2.37 9.06
CA GLN A 33 -4.97 3.64 9.44
C GLN A 33 -6.33 3.46 10.13
N ILE A 34 -7.16 2.52 9.64
CA ILE A 34 -8.45 2.17 10.26
C ILE A 34 -8.23 1.57 11.66
N SER A 35 -7.26 0.68 11.82
CA SER A 35 -6.89 0.10 13.11
C SER A 35 -6.41 1.17 14.10
N GLU A 36 -5.55 2.09 13.66
CA GLU A 36 -5.09 3.20 14.49
C GLU A 36 -6.25 4.13 14.87
N LEU A 37 -7.14 4.46 13.92
CA LEU A 37 -8.34 5.26 14.19
C LEU A 37 -9.23 4.59 15.24
N SER A 38 -9.49 3.29 15.13
CA SER A 38 -10.26 2.51 16.10
C SER A 38 -9.66 2.61 17.50
N SER A 39 -8.35 2.37 17.61
CA SER A 39 -7.63 2.44 18.89
C SER A 39 -7.64 3.84 19.50
N ARG A 40 -7.62 4.89 18.70
CA ARG A 40 -7.72 6.27 19.17
C ARG A 40 -9.13 6.60 19.65
N LEU A 41 -10.15 6.21 18.90
CA LEU A 41 -11.55 6.39 19.30
C LEU A 41 -11.88 5.68 20.63
N ALA A 42 -11.35 4.49 20.85
CA ALA A 42 -11.51 3.73 22.11
C ALA A 42 -10.83 4.41 23.31
N ARG A 43 -9.79 5.19 23.08
CA ARG A 43 -9.05 5.92 24.13
C ARG A 43 -9.65 7.28 24.46
N VAL A 44 -10.58 7.78 23.63
CA VAL A 44 -11.21 9.09 23.84
C VAL A 44 -11.89 9.13 25.20
N LYS A 45 -11.44 10.06 26.05
CA LYS A 45 -11.97 10.32 27.38
C LYS A 45 -12.37 11.79 27.47
N ASN A 46 -13.16 12.11 28.48
CA ASN A 46 -13.54 13.51 28.78
C ASN A 46 -14.28 14.21 27.63
N THR A 47 -15.21 13.49 27.01
CA THR A 47 -16.08 14.06 25.98
C THR A 47 -17.15 14.93 26.61
N LYS A 48 -17.42 16.07 25.98
CA LYS A 48 -18.51 16.94 26.34
C LYS A 48 -19.54 16.93 25.22
N LYS A 49 -20.77 16.55 25.52
CA LYS A 49 -21.89 16.67 24.59
C LYS A 49 -22.14 18.15 24.30
N SER A 50 -22.24 18.54 23.04
CA SER A 50 -22.45 19.92 22.63
C SER A 50 -23.54 20.01 21.57
N ASP A 51 -24.54 20.82 21.81
CA ASP A 51 -25.60 21.14 20.84
C ASP A 51 -25.25 22.40 20.02
N GLU A 52 -24.15 23.11 20.38
CA GLU A 52 -23.71 24.31 19.69
C GLU A 52 -22.71 23.99 18.56
N TYR A 53 -23.04 24.37 17.37
CA TYR A 53 -22.10 24.43 16.25
C TYR A 53 -21.09 25.53 16.52
N GLY A 54 -19.83 25.19 16.68
CA GLY A 54 -18.77 26.15 17.03
C GLY A 54 -18.42 27.18 15.94
N GLY A 55 -19.21 27.31 14.89
CA GLY A 55 -19.08 28.35 13.87
C GLY A 55 -17.80 28.26 13.01
N PHE A 56 -16.96 27.26 13.21
CA PHE A 56 -15.71 27.09 12.47
C PHE A 56 -15.86 26.02 11.38
N THR A 57 -15.31 26.28 10.21
CA THR A 57 -15.20 25.28 9.16
C THR A 57 -14.11 24.27 9.55
N PRO A 58 -14.39 22.95 9.53
CA PRO A 58 -13.35 21.97 9.79
C PRO A 58 -12.22 22.08 8.75
N GLY A 59 -10.98 21.98 9.22
CA GLY A 59 -9.82 21.88 8.34
C GLY A 59 -9.59 20.46 7.83
N TYR A 60 -10.05 19.47 8.62
CA TYR A 60 -9.88 18.04 8.36
C TYR A 60 -11.15 17.28 8.74
N GLN A 61 -11.47 16.25 7.97
CA GLN A 61 -12.62 15.39 8.27
C GLN A 61 -12.27 13.92 8.00
N ILE A 62 -12.72 13.03 8.91
CA ILE A 62 -12.79 11.60 8.65
C ILE A 62 -14.25 11.16 8.70
N SER A 63 -14.68 10.32 7.76
CA SER A 63 -15.98 9.65 7.77
C SER A 63 -15.75 8.15 7.81
N ALA A 64 -16.16 7.49 8.91
CA ALA A 64 -15.98 6.06 9.12
C ALA A 64 -17.32 5.35 9.15
N LEU A 65 -17.44 4.25 8.37
CA LEU A 65 -18.61 3.37 8.36
C LEU A 65 -18.38 2.20 9.32
N LEU A 66 -19.32 1.96 10.22
CA LEU A 66 -19.30 0.82 11.13
C LEU A 66 -20.02 -0.39 10.51
N LYS A 67 -19.70 -1.57 11.02
CA LYS A 67 -20.29 -2.85 10.57
C LYS A 67 -21.83 -2.90 10.73
N ASP A 68 -22.39 -2.16 11.67
CA ASP A 68 -23.83 -2.05 11.89
C ASP A 68 -24.54 -1.06 10.94
N GLY A 69 -23.78 -0.43 10.03
CA GLY A 69 -24.28 0.55 9.06
C GLY A 69 -24.33 1.98 9.57
N THR A 70 -23.90 2.24 10.79
CA THR A 70 -23.82 3.62 11.31
C THR A 70 -22.54 4.32 10.88
N TYR A 71 -22.55 5.67 10.89
CA TYR A 71 -21.40 6.49 10.54
C TYR A 71 -20.88 7.25 11.76
N ILE A 72 -19.56 7.33 11.85
CA ILE A 72 -18.86 8.27 12.73
C ILE A 72 -18.23 9.34 11.83
N ARG A 73 -18.50 10.60 12.10
CA ARG A 73 -17.81 11.73 11.46
C ARG A 73 -16.93 12.42 12.49
N ILE A 74 -15.69 12.67 12.11
CA ILE A 74 -14.69 13.28 12.98
C ILE A 74 -14.16 14.52 12.28
N ASN A 75 -14.27 15.68 12.95
CA ASN A 75 -13.85 16.97 12.41
C ASN A 75 -12.71 17.54 13.25
N GLY A 76 -11.61 17.89 12.60
CA GLY A 76 -10.48 18.61 13.19
C GLY A 76 -10.42 20.05 12.69
N TYR A 77 -9.98 20.97 13.53
CA TYR A 77 -9.94 22.40 13.22
C TYR A 77 -8.51 22.90 13.16
N SER A 78 -8.07 23.36 11.97
CA SER A 78 -6.69 23.78 11.70
C SER A 78 -6.22 25.01 12.48
N PHE A 79 -7.14 25.78 13.07
CA PHE A 79 -6.84 27.02 13.81
C PHE A 79 -7.07 26.94 15.31
N SER A 80 -7.39 25.77 15.82
CA SER A 80 -7.63 25.57 17.25
C SER A 80 -6.32 25.26 17.97
N ASN A 81 -5.79 26.23 18.72
CA ASN A 81 -4.62 26.01 19.59
C ASN A 81 -4.88 25.05 20.77
N ASN A 82 -6.11 24.54 20.92
CA ASN A 82 -6.55 23.77 22.06
C ASN A 82 -6.76 22.28 21.78
N GLY A 83 -6.37 21.77 20.61
CA GLY A 83 -6.53 20.34 20.28
C GLY A 83 -7.98 19.88 20.25
N MET A 84 -8.92 20.74 19.82
CA MET A 84 -10.34 20.39 19.78
C MET A 84 -10.66 19.53 18.56
N VAL A 85 -11.37 18.44 18.80
CA VAL A 85 -11.92 17.53 17.80
C VAL A 85 -13.40 17.34 18.07
N ASP A 86 -14.23 17.39 17.02
CA ASP A 86 -15.64 17.04 17.11
C ASP A 86 -15.88 15.63 16.58
N ILE A 87 -16.67 14.86 17.30
CA ILE A 87 -17.11 13.53 16.87
C ILE A 87 -18.64 13.56 16.79
N GLU A 88 -19.18 13.32 15.61
CA GLU A 88 -20.62 13.13 15.39
C GLU A 88 -20.91 11.62 15.26
N TRP A 89 -21.78 11.11 16.12
CA TRP A 89 -22.18 9.71 16.14
C TRP A 89 -23.60 9.54 16.64
N ASN A 90 -24.41 8.76 15.94
CA ASN A 90 -25.82 8.50 16.28
C ASN A 90 -26.68 9.78 16.46
N GLY A 91 -26.38 10.80 15.65
CA GLY A 91 -27.09 12.09 15.72
C GLY A 91 -26.68 12.97 16.91
N GLU A 92 -25.71 12.55 17.66
CA GLU A 92 -25.16 13.31 18.78
C GLU A 92 -23.75 13.81 18.44
N ARG A 93 -23.40 14.99 18.98
CA ARG A 93 -22.09 15.61 18.80
C ARG A 93 -21.34 15.66 20.13
N TYR A 94 -20.09 15.28 20.07
CA TYR A 94 -19.16 15.24 21.20
C TYR A 94 -17.95 16.08 20.89
N VAL A 95 -17.59 16.99 21.78
CA VAL A 95 -16.35 17.75 21.70
C VAL A 95 -15.30 17.08 22.57
N VAL A 96 -14.14 16.88 21.99
CA VAL A 96 -12.98 16.25 22.61
C VAL A 96 -11.84 17.25 22.61
N SER A 97 -11.23 17.49 23.77
CA SER A 97 -9.99 18.26 23.87
C SER A 97 -8.84 17.28 24.01
N ASP A 98 -8.25 16.90 22.87
CA ASP A 98 -7.17 15.92 22.79
C ASP A 98 -6.20 16.34 21.67
N GLY A 99 -5.06 16.91 22.08
CA GLY A 99 -4.04 17.38 21.15
C GLY A 99 -3.43 16.26 20.31
N GLU A 100 -3.26 15.06 20.90
CA GLU A 100 -2.70 13.91 20.15
C GLU A 100 -3.67 13.41 19.08
N PHE A 101 -4.98 13.48 19.34
CA PHE A 101 -5.98 13.11 18.35
C PHE A 101 -6.07 14.17 17.24
N GLN A 102 -5.98 15.45 17.58
CA GLN A 102 -5.94 16.51 16.57
C GLN A 102 -4.67 16.41 15.70
N ASP A 103 -3.51 16.15 16.30
CA ASP A 103 -2.26 15.94 15.58
C ASP A 103 -2.36 14.74 14.63
N TYR A 104 -3.02 13.67 15.05
CA TYR A 104 -3.30 12.52 14.21
C TYR A 104 -4.16 12.89 13.00
N LEU A 105 -5.27 13.62 13.19
CA LEU A 105 -6.13 14.09 12.10
C LEU A 105 -5.36 14.99 11.13
N SER A 106 -4.59 15.92 11.65
CA SER A 106 -3.76 16.82 10.87
C SER A 106 -2.76 16.04 10.01
N ARG A 107 -2.11 15.03 10.58
CA ARG A 107 -1.14 14.19 9.88
C ARG A 107 -1.75 13.40 8.73
N ILE A 108 -2.88 12.71 8.98
CA ILE A 108 -3.55 11.92 7.94
C ILE A 108 -4.11 12.80 6.84
N CYS A 109 -4.76 13.90 7.18
CA CYS A 109 -5.51 14.70 6.21
C CYS A 109 -4.65 15.71 5.45
N VAL A 110 -3.45 16.08 5.94
CA VAL A 110 -2.57 17.07 5.29
C VAL A 110 -1.61 16.42 4.28
N GLY A 111 -1.60 15.09 4.20
CA GLY A 111 -0.59 14.40 3.37
C GLY A 111 0.85 14.68 3.83
N GLY A 112 0.98 15.20 5.04
CA GLY A 112 2.28 15.28 5.69
C GLY A 112 2.72 13.86 5.98
N ASP A 113 3.73 13.39 5.29
CA ASP A 113 4.51 12.21 5.61
C ASP A 113 5.01 12.32 7.06
N VAL A 114 4.13 12.04 8.00
CA VAL A 114 4.61 11.46 9.22
C VAL A 114 4.79 9.99 8.86
N ALA A 115 6.02 9.65 8.62
CA ALA A 115 6.48 8.30 8.80
C ALA A 115 6.03 7.80 10.21
N VAL A 116 4.78 7.35 10.34
CA VAL A 116 4.58 6.11 11.03
C VAL A 116 5.54 5.22 10.27
N ALA A 117 6.60 4.75 10.96
CA ALA A 117 7.47 3.76 10.36
C ALA A 117 6.51 2.72 9.78
N GLU A 118 6.29 2.79 8.47
CA GLU A 118 5.47 1.79 7.79
C GLU A 118 6.05 0.49 8.27
N PRO A 119 5.26 -0.44 8.81
CA PRO A 119 5.82 -1.71 9.21
C PRO A 119 6.62 -2.16 8.00
N VAL A 120 7.94 -2.35 8.19
CA VAL A 120 8.81 -2.76 7.09
C VAL A 120 8.16 -4.02 6.54
N PRO A 121 7.69 -4.03 5.29
CA PRO A 121 6.94 -5.15 4.78
C PRO A 121 7.83 -6.38 4.90
N SER A 122 7.29 -7.48 5.41
CA SER A 122 8.03 -8.74 5.47
C SER A 122 8.33 -9.17 4.03
N VAL A 123 9.57 -9.04 3.60
CA VAL A 123 10.00 -9.49 2.27
C VAL A 123 10.58 -10.89 2.39
N THR A 124 10.00 -11.84 1.67
CA THR A 124 10.56 -13.17 1.49
C THR A 124 11.22 -13.25 0.11
N LYS A 125 12.55 -13.30 0.07
CA LYS A 125 13.31 -13.53 -1.17
C LYS A 125 13.20 -15.00 -1.55
N TRP A 126 12.65 -15.26 -2.72
CA TRP A 126 12.64 -16.62 -3.27
C TRP A 126 13.91 -16.89 -4.06
N PHE A 127 14.20 -16.09 -5.08
CA PHE A 127 15.44 -16.15 -5.85
C PHE A 127 15.77 -14.79 -6.46
N ASP A 128 17.05 -14.55 -6.76
CA ASP A 128 17.49 -13.38 -7.51
C ASP A 128 18.71 -13.73 -8.37
N TYR A 129 18.47 -14.01 -9.63
CA TYR A 129 19.52 -14.31 -10.61
C TYR A 129 20.18 -13.06 -11.21
N LEU A 130 19.66 -11.86 -10.95
CA LEU A 130 20.34 -10.61 -11.27
C LEU A 130 21.50 -10.35 -10.31
N GLU A 131 21.34 -10.74 -9.02
CA GLU A 131 22.41 -10.68 -8.03
C GLU A 131 23.37 -11.89 -8.15
N THR A 132 22.84 -13.07 -8.48
CA THR A 132 23.58 -14.34 -8.51
C THR A 132 23.39 -15.07 -9.86
N PRO A 133 23.88 -14.49 -10.99
CA PRO A 133 23.65 -15.05 -12.33
C PRO A 133 24.16 -16.48 -12.51
N ASP A 134 25.27 -16.83 -11.84
CA ASP A 134 25.89 -18.15 -11.94
C ASP A 134 25.06 -19.27 -11.28
N GLU A 135 24.12 -18.91 -10.40
CA GLU A 135 23.23 -19.86 -9.73
C GLU A 135 22.01 -20.24 -10.59
N MET A 136 21.78 -19.53 -11.69
CA MET A 136 20.60 -19.73 -12.52
C MET A 136 20.60 -21.08 -13.23
N GLN A 137 19.58 -21.88 -12.90
CA GLN A 137 19.35 -23.20 -13.50
C GLN A 137 18.21 -23.13 -14.52
N TRP A 138 18.55 -22.84 -15.77
CA TRP A 138 17.59 -22.63 -16.87
C TRP A 138 16.59 -23.76 -17.11
N GLY A 139 16.98 -25.00 -16.84
CA GLY A 139 16.13 -26.18 -16.97
C GLY A 139 15.47 -26.61 -15.65
N GLY A 140 15.66 -25.85 -14.59
CA GLY A 140 15.16 -26.15 -13.26
C GLY A 140 13.68 -25.85 -13.10
N ARG A 141 13.11 -26.50 -12.11
CA ARG A 141 11.79 -26.20 -11.57
C ARG A 141 11.98 -25.89 -10.09
N HIS A 142 11.58 -24.72 -9.70
CA HIS A 142 11.70 -24.27 -8.33
C HIS A 142 10.30 -24.08 -7.72
N GLU A 143 10.14 -24.46 -6.46
CA GLU A 143 8.86 -24.40 -5.75
C GLU A 143 9.05 -23.77 -4.39
N ILE A 144 8.03 -23.03 -3.94
CA ILE A 144 7.96 -22.46 -2.59
C ILE A 144 6.53 -22.56 -2.06
N ASN A 145 6.40 -22.79 -0.76
CA ASN A 145 5.15 -22.72 -0.03
C ASN A 145 5.24 -21.59 0.98
N LEU A 146 4.20 -20.79 1.11
CA LEU A 146 4.10 -19.70 2.06
C LEU A 146 3.06 -20.01 3.13
N PRO A 147 3.30 -19.65 4.39
CA PRO A 147 2.32 -19.82 5.47
C PRO A 147 0.99 -19.11 5.20
N GLU A 148 1.03 -17.98 4.49
CA GLU A 148 -0.12 -17.16 4.13
C GLU A 148 -1.03 -17.85 3.09
N PHE A 149 -0.48 -18.78 2.31
CA PHE A 149 -1.19 -19.55 1.29
C PHE A 149 -0.96 -21.06 1.49
N PRO A 150 -1.50 -21.67 2.57
CA PRO A 150 -1.13 -23.04 3.00
C PRO A 150 -1.49 -24.13 1.97
N ASP A 151 -2.47 -23.86 1.11
CA ASP A 151 -2.94 -24.82 0.10
C ASP A 151 -2.32 -24.58 -1.28
N VAL A 152 -1.39 -23.60 -1.40
CA VAL A 152 -0.79 -23.18 -2.67
C VAL A 152 0.70 -23.48 -2.67
N THR A 153 1.17 -24.09 -3.75
CA THR A 153 2.60 -24.16 -4.08
C THR A 153 2.87 -23.25 -5.25
N PHE A 154 3.66 -22.19 -5.02
CA PHE A 154 4.15 -21.37 -6.12
C PHE A 154 5.28 -22.08 -6.83
N ARG A 155 5.27 -22.06 -8.17
CA ARG A 155 6.21 -22.76 -9.02
C ARG A 155 6.77 -21.81 -10.07
N TRP A 156 8.08 -21.76 -10.13
CA TRP A 156 8.81 -21.05 -11.16
C TRP A 156 9.44 -22.02 -12.16
N THR A 157 9.35 -21.67 -13.41
CA THR A 157 10.20 -22.16 -14.50
C THR A 157 10.84 -20.95 -15.17
N TYR A 158 11.81 -21.17 -16.03
CA TYR A 158 12.48 -20.10 -16.78
C TYR A 158 11.53 -19.03 -17.35
N GLY A 159 10.40 -19.44 -17.91
CA GLY A 159 9.47 -18.56 -18.62
C GLY A 159 8.10 -18.40 -17.99
N GLU A 160 7.82 -19.02 -16.86
CA GLU A 160 6.46 -19.03 -16.31
C GLU A 160 6.43 -19.13 -14.79
N MET A 161 5.59 -18.28 -14.19
CA MET A 161 5.21 -18.34 -12.79
C MET A 161 3.82 -18.94 -12.67
N MET A 162 3.67 -19.92 -11.78
CA MET A 162 2.45 -20.69 -11.62
C MET A 162 2.07 -20.81 -10.15
N ALA A 163 0.77 -20.95 -9.90
CA ALA A 163 0.22 -21.43 -8.62
C ALA A 163 -0.37 -22.84 -8.81
N VAL A 164 -0.07 -23.73 -7.89
CA VAL A 164 -0.54 -25.12 -7.87
C VAL A 164 -1.38 -25.34 -6.63
N THR A 165 -2.67 -25.67 -6.81
CA THR A 165 -3.61 -25.96 -5.73
C THR A 165 -4.20 -27.35 -5.97
N GLY A 166 -3.78 -28.32 -5.18
CA GLY A 166 -4.15 -29.72 -5.43
C GLY A 166 -3.67 -30.21 -6.81
N ASN A 167 -4.61 -30.49 -7.71
CA ASN A 167 -4.32 -30.91 -9.10
C ASN A 167 -4.45 -29.77 -10.12
N GLU A 168 -4.83 -28.60 -9.69
CA GLU A 168 -5.02 -27.44 -10.55
C GLU A 168 -3.71 -26.64 -10.66
N ILE A 169 -3.36 -26.25 -11.89
CA ILE A 169 -2.20 -25.40 -12.19
C ILE A 169 -2.70 -24.16 -12.89
N THR A 170 -2.46 -23.00 -12.27
CA THR A 170 -2.84 -21.69 -12.80
C THR A 170 -1.57 -20.93 -13.19
N SER A 171 -1.48 -20.48 -14.45
CA SER A 171 -0.42 -19.56 -14.89
C SER A 171 -0.72 -18.16 -14.35
N LEU A 172 0.21 -17.55 -13.64
CA LEU A 172 0.08 -16.22 -13.07
C LEU A 172 0.61 -15.16 -14.04
N TYR A 173 1.83 -15.35 -14.50
CA TYR A 173 2.48 -14.51 -15.52
C TYR A 173 3.64 -15.24 -16.17
N THR A 174 4.12 -14.66 -17.27
CA THR A 174 5.21 -15.22 -18.09
C THR A 174 6.31 -14.17 -18.28
N GLY A 175 7.54 -14.64 -18.58
CA GLY A 175 8.70 -13.81 -18.90
C GLY A 175 9.66 -14.55 -19.82
N MET A 176 10.72 -13.86 -20.26
CA MET A 176 11.76 -14.46 -21.12
C MET A 176 13.16 -13.91 -20.76
N PRO A 177 13.71 -14.17 -19.56
CA PRO A 177 13.18 -14.97 -18.44
C PRO A 177 12.43 -14.16 -17.37
N ILE A 178 12.05 -14.86 -16.27
CA ILE A 178 11.77 -14.28 -14.96
C ILE A 178 13.08 -14.33 -14.18
N TRP A 179 13.63 -13.16 -13.82
CA TRP A 179 14.97 -13.02 -13.25
C TRP A 179 15.05 -13.16 -11.74
N ASN A 180 14.05 -12.64 -11.06
CA ASN A 180 13.95 -12.71 -9.60
C ASN A 180 12.48 -12.75 -9.18
N ASP A 181 12.25 -13.17 -7.95
CA ASP A 181 10.95 -13.08 -7.31
C ASP A 181 11.10 -12.87 -5.79
N TYR A 182 10.26 -11.96 -5.29
CA TYR A 182 10.10 -11.65 -3.88
C TYR A 182 8.63 -11.68 -3.53
N PHE A 183 8.32 -12.17 -2.33
CA PHE A 183 7.00 -12.04 -1.76
C PHE A 183 7.02 -10.88 -0.76
N CYS A 184 6.10 -9.94 -0.91
CA CYS A 184 6.06 -8.72 -0.13
C CYS A 184 4.62 -8.26 0.03
N ASP A 185 4.14 -8.10 1.27
CA ASP A 185 2.83 -7.51 1.55
C ASP A 185 2.89 -5.99 1.27
N LEU A 186 2.71 -5.62 0.01
CA LEU A 186 2.71 -4.23 -0.45
C LEU A 186 1.40 -3.52 -0.17
N THR A 187 0.27 -4.27 -0.23
CA THR A 187 -1.07 -3.71 -0.05
C THR A 187 -1.41 -3.50 1.42
N GLY A 188 -0.71 -4.18 2.34
CA GLY A 188 -0.93 -4.11 3.78
C GLY A 188 -2.15 -4.91 4.24
N ASP A 189 -2.61 -5.89 3.44
CA ASP A 189 -3.74 -6.76 3.78
C ASP A 189 -3.34 -8.04 4.53
N GLY A 190 -2.04 -8.25 4.73
CA GLY A 190 -1.46 -9.40 5.40
C GLY A 190 -1.18 -10.59 4.47
N LEU A 191 -1.41 -10.44 3.16
CA LEU A 191 -1.14 -11.45 2.14
C LEU A 191 -0.08 -10.91 1.16
N PRO A 192 1.03 -11.62 0.95
CA PRO A 192 2.10 -11.08 0.13
C PRO A 192 1.81 -11.18 -1.37
N GLU A 193 2.14 -10.13 -2.10
CA GLU A 193 2.21 -10.09 -3.55
C GLU A 193 3.52 -10.71 -4.05
N LEU A 194 3.45 -11.31 -5.25
CA LEU A 194 4.62 -11.75 -6.02
C LEU A 194 5.20 -10.55 -6.78
N CYS A 195 6.47 -10.23 -6.53
CA CYS A 195 7.14 -9.07 -7.11
C CYS A 195 8.37 -9.54 -7.91
N SER A 196 8.34 -9.40 -9.22
CA SER A 196 9.35 -9.98 -10.11
C SER A 196 9.94 -8.98 -11.11
N THR A 197 11.19 -9.18 -11.47
CA THR A 197 11.75 -8.66 -12.72
C THR A 197 11.57 -9.70 -13.80
N ILE A 198 10.95 -9.30 -14.91
CA ILE A 198 10.79 -10.15 -16.10
C ILE A 198 11.41 -9.48 -17.32
N SER A 199 12.02 -10.26 -18.23
CA SER A 199 12.28 -9.78 -19.59
C SER A 199 11.10 -10.12 -20.48
N TRP A 200 10.72 -9.20 -21.34
CA TRP A 200 9.61 -9.40 -22.26
C TRP A 200 9.79 -8.66 -23.56
N GLY A 201 9.39 -9.28 -24.67
CA GLY A 201 9.34 -8.64 -25.97
C GLY A 201 9.64 -9.57 -27.13
N ALA A 202 9.24 -9.16 -28.36
CA ALA A 202 9.56 -9.82 -29.61
C ALA A 202 10.33 -8.82 -30.46
N GLY A 203 11.63 -9.08 -30.71
CA GLY A 203 12.54 -8.20 -31.44
C GLY A 203 13.22 -7.14 -30.56
N MET A 204 12.51 -6.49 -29.70
CA MET A 204 13.02 -5.61 -28.65
C MET A 204 12.62 -6.22 -27.30
N VAL A 205 13.59 -6.61 -26.50
CA VAL A 205 13.37 -7.24 -25.19
C VAL A 205 13.80 -6.24 -24.12
N ASP A 206 12.89 -5.86 -23.26
CA ASP A 206 13.09 -4.95 -22.14
C ASP A 206 12.82 -5.65 -20.80
N ASN A 207 13.48 -5.20 -19.75
CA ASN A 207 13.22 -5.65 -18.39
C ASN A 207 12.09 -4.81 -17.78
N ARG A 208 11.17 -5.50 -17.13
CA ARG A 208 9.98 -4.93 -16.50
C ARG A 208 9.83 -5.42 -15.07
N VAL A 209 9.20 -4.63 -14.23
CA VAL A 209 8.74 -5.08 -12.92
C VAL A 209 7.28 -5.48 -13.01
N THR A 210 6.98 -6.72 -12.65
CA THR A 210 5.62 -7.27 -12.57
C THR A 210 5.30 -7.56 -11.12
N ILE A 211 4.11 -7.17 -10.68
CA ILE A 211 3.57 -7.46 -9.36
C ILE A 211 2.25 -8.20 -9.56
N TYR A 212 2.10 -9.32 -8.88
CA TYR A 212 0.88 -10.12 -8.95
C TYR A 212 0.30 -10.32 -7.55
N ASP A 213 -0.85 -9.74 -7.33
CA ASP A 213 -1.67 -9.93 -6.14
C ASP A 213 -2.47 -11.23 -6.32
N TYR A 214 -1.97 -12.30 -5.72
CA TYR A 214 -2.59 -13.62 -5.84
C TYR A 214 -3.96 -13.68 -5.14
N ALA A 215 -4.13 -12.98 -4.04
CA ALA A 215 -5.37 -12.98 -3.26
C ALA A 215 -6.54 -12.36 -4.03
N ASN A 216 -6.28 -11.29 -4.79
CA ASN A 216 -7.29 -10.55 -5.54
C ASN A 216 -7.26 -10.83 -7.06
N GLY A 217 -6.28 -11.60 -7.54
CA GLY A 217 -6.10 -11.89 -8.95
C GLY A 217 -5.72 -10.66 -9.79
N ALA A 218 -5.14 -9.63 -9.17
CA ALA A 218 -4.75 -8.40 -9.83
C ALA A 218 -3.28 -8.44 -10.27
N ARG A 219 -2.99 -7.84 -11.42
CA ARG A 219 -1.63 -7.73 -11.97
C ARG A 219 -1.29 -6.28 -12.25
N TYR A 220 -0.09 -5.88 -11.87
CA TYR A 220 0.48 -4.56 -12.13
C TYR A 220 1.81 -4.73 -12.85
N GLU A 221 2.10 -3.87 -13.82
CA GLU A 221 3.34 -3.92 -14.59
C GLU A 221 3.93 -2.51 -14.74
N LEU A 222 5.22 -2.37 -14.43
CA LEU A 222 6.01 -1.18 -14.72
C LEU A 222 6.89 -1.45 -15.93
N SER A 223 6.62 -0.76 -17.04
CA SER A 223 7.40 -0.85 -18.27
C SER A 223 7.47 0.49 -18.99
N ASP A 224 8.56 0.72 -19.71
CA ASP A 224 8.73 1.86 -20.62
C ASP A 224 9.49 1.38 -21.85
N ARG A 225 8.73 0.70 -22.71
CA ARG A 225 9.25 -0.13 -23.78
C ARG A 225 10.22 0.62 -24.72
N GLY A 226 11.46 0.17 -24.72
CA GLY A 226 12.49 0.65 -25.62
C GLY A 226 13.22 1.90 -25.14
N TYR A 227 12.86 2.46 -23.98
CA TYR A 227 13.53 3.61 -23.36
C TYR A 227 14.31 3.24 -22.12
N PHE A 228 13.69 2.41 -21.25
CA PHE A 228 14.27 2.04 -19.97
C PHE A 228 14.06 0.55 -19.68
N ASP A 229 15.02 -0.01 -18.96
CA ASP A 229 14.93 -1.30 -18.28
C ASP A 229 14.66 -1.05 -16.79
N PHE A 230 13.72 -1.80 -16.21
CA PHE A 230 13.41 -1.76 -14.79
C PHE A 230 13.80 -3.08 -14.14
N THR A 231 14.56 -2.99 -13.03
CA THR A 231 14.96 -4.17 -12.26
C THR A 231 14.60 -4.01 -10.80
N LEU A 232 13.99 -5.04 -10.24
CA LEU A 232 13.63 -5.09 -8.82
C LEU A 232 14.81 -5.64 -8.03
N ARG A 233 15.07 -5.07 -6.86
CA ARG A 233 16.04 -5.58 -5.89
C ARG A 233 15.59 -5.39 -4.47
N PHE A 234 16.04 -6.27 -3.59
CA PHE A 234 15.83 -6.16 -2.16
C PHE A 234 17.00 -5.42 -1.50
N ASN A 235 16.70 -4.50 -0.60
CA ASN A 235 17.72 -3.82 0.20
C ASN A 235 17.68 -4.35 1.63
N GLU A 236 18.65 -5.18 1.98
CA GLU A 236 18.76 -5.77 3.32
C GLU A 236 18.95 -4.75 4.45
N ALA A 237 19.47 -3.56 4.14
CA ALA A 237 19.75 -2.55 5.15
C ALA A 237 18.50 -1.91 5.75
N ASP A 238 17.44 -1.78 4.97
CA ASP A 238 16.16 -1.18 5.37
C ASP A 238 14.95 -2.10 5.20
N GLY A 239 15.13 -3.26 4.56
CA GLY A 239 14.11 -4.29 4.39
C GLY A 239 13.07 -3.99 3.31
N TYR A 240 13.31 -3.05 2.40
CA TYR A 240 12.38 -2.67 1.34
C TYR A 240 12.80 -3.19 -0.03
N LEU A 241 11.81 -3.28 -0.93
CA LEU A 241 12.04 -3.49 -2.36
C LEU A 241 12.26 -2.15 -3.05
N TYR A 242 13.26 -2.12 -3.93
CA TYR A 242 13.61 -0.98 -4.77
C TYR A 242 13.53 -1.35 -6.24
N VAL A 243 13.25 -0.37 -7.07
CA VAL A 243 13.29 -0.46 -8.51
C VAL A 243 14.41 0.42 -9.02
N ASP A 244 15.32 -0.18 -9.77
CA ASP A 244 16.37 0.52 -10.51
C ASP A 244 15.89 0.72 -11.95
N LYS A 245 15.85 1.98 -12.40
CA LYS A 245 15.57 2.39 -13.77
C LYS A 245 16.90 2.59 -14.50
N LYS A 246 17.13 1.82 -15.53
CA LYS A 246 18.34 1.88 -16.35
C LYS A 246 17.99 2.29 -17.78
N LYS A 247 18.93 2.91 -18.50
CA LYS A 247 18.76 3.10 -19.94
C LYS A 247 18.66 1.77 -20.64
N TYR A 248 17.74 1.68 -21.59
CA TYR A 248 17.46 0.47 -22.34
C TYR A 248 18.75 -0.18 -22.89
N ASN A 249 18.89 -1.48 -22.67
CA ASN A 249 20.01 -2.32 -23.11
C ASN A 249 21.40 -1.80 -22.67
N THR A 250 21.46 -1.15 -21.51
CA THR A 250 22.73 -0.71 -20.89
C THR A 250 22.69 -0.94 -19.37
N ASP A 251 23.84 -0.84 -18.72
CA ASP A 251 23.92 -0.84 -17.26
C ASP A 251 23.89 0.57 -16.65
N GLU A 252 23.62 1.60 -17.45
CA GLU A 252 23.58 2.98 -16.97
C GLU A 252 22.34 3.21 -16.13
N LEU A 253 22.55 3.30 -14.81
CA LEU A 253 21.51 3.62 -13.84
C LEU A 253 21.08 5.09 -14.00
N VAL A 254 19.76 5.32 -14.14
CA VAL A 254 19.15 6.64 -14.27
C VAL A 254 18.56 7.08 -12.93
N GLU A 255 17.74 6.24 -12.32
CA GLU A 255 17.04 6.52 -11.06
C GLU A 255 16.91 5.21 -10.25
N THR A 256 16.82 5.37 -8.94
CA THR A 256 16.45 4.29 -8.00
C THR A 256 15.35 4.82 -7.11
N GLY A 257 14.31 4.02 -6.91
CA GLY A 257 13.20 4.39 -6.03
C GLY A 257 12.62 3.19 -5.28
N ARG A 258 11.97 3.46 -4.17
CA ARG A 258 11.33 2.45 -3.33
C ARG A 258 9.99 2.04 -3.93
N LEU A 259 9.76 0.74 -4.03
CA LEU A 259 8.47 0.18 -4.43
C LEU A 259 7.47 0.32 -3.29
N VAL A 260 6.33 0.95 -3.55
CA VAL A 260 5.27 1.17 -2.56
C VAL A 260 3.88 1.01 -3.18
N PHE A 261 2.89 0.74 -2.33
CA PHE A 261 1.48 0.76 -2.72
C PHE A 261 0.81 1.94 -2.05
N LYS A 262 0.35 2.92 -2.83
CA LYS A 262 -0.31 4.14 -2.32
C LYS A 262 -1.48 4.50 -3.22
N ASN A 263 -2.56 4.99 -2.61
CA ASN A 263 -3.76 5.42 -3.34
C ASN A 263 -4.31 4.34 -4.27
N ASN A 264 -4.31 3.10 -3.80
CA ASN A 264 -4.76 1.91 -4.53
C ASN A 264 -3.99 1.66 -5.84
N CYS A 265 -2.73 2.08 -5.91
CA CYS A 265 -1.85 1.82 -7.05
C CYS A 265 -0.40 1.60 -6.61
N ILE A 266 0.34 0.88 -7.45
CA ILE A 266 1.78 0.71 -7.27
C ILE A 266 2.48 2.00 -7.70
N GLN A 267 3.43 2.46 -6.88
CA GLN A 267 4.23 3.67 -7.14
C GLN A 267 5.70 3.40 -6.82
N ILE A 268 6.56 4.20 -7.42
CA ILE A 268 7.99 4.18 -7.12
C ILE A 268 8.36 5.52 -6.49
N GLU A 269 8.57 5.50 -5.18
CA GLU A 269 9.03 6.70 -4.47
C GLU A 269 10.48 7.01 -4.82
N GLY A 270 10.73 8.25 -5.22
CA GLY A 270 12.07 8.72 -5.60
C GLY A 270 12.26 8.86 -7.11
N PHE A 271 11.34 8.36 -7.94
CA PHE A 271 11.38 8.69 -9.36
C PHE A 271 10.87 10.11 -9.61
N SER A 272 11.52 10.81 -10.54
CA SER A 272 11.02 12.09 -11.05
C SER A 272 9.65 11.86 -11.73
N ASN A 273 8.71 12.79 -11.53
CA ASN A 273 7.28 12.69 -11.91
C ASN A 273 6.98 12.49 -13.40
N GLU A 274 7.96 12.24 -14.24
CA GLU A 274 7.79 11.98 -15.67
C GLU A 274 7.76 10.48 -16.03
N ALA A 275 7.86 9.58 -15.05
CA ALA A 275 7.77 8.16 -15.33
C ALA A 275 6.33 7.80 -15.68
N HIS A 276 6.11 7.39 -16.92
CA HIS A 276 4.86 6.82 -17.41
C HIS A 276 4.54 5.54 -16.62
N GLN A 277 3.75 5.68 -15.57
CA GLN A 277 3.19 4.54 -14.85
C GLN A 277 2.04 4.00 -15.70
N VAL A 278 2.30 3.00 -16.52
CA VAL A 278 1.25 2.29 -17.23
C VAL A 278 0.82 1.11 -16.38
N PHE A 279 -0.31 1.28 -15.71
CA PHE A 279 -1.00 0.18 -15.03
C PHE A 279 -2.08 -0.36 -15.97
N GLN A 280 -2.05 -1.63 -16.27
CA GLN A 280 -3.14 -2.38 -16.89
C GLN A 280 -3.49 -3.56 -16.01
#